data_8eb28eb8f9994ec67a86e004425009cb
#
_entry.id   8eb28eb8f9994ec67a86e004425009cb
#
_cell.length_a   1.000
_cell.length_b   1.000
_cell.length_c   1.000
_cell.angle_alpha   90.00
_cell.angle_beta   90.00
_cell.angle_gamma   90.00
#
_symmetry.space_group_name_H-M   'P 1'
#
loop_
_entity.id
_entity.type
_entity.pdbx_description
1 polymer ?
#
loop_
_entity_poly.entity_id
_entity_poly.type
_entity_poly.pdbx_seq_one_letter_code
_entity_poly.pdbx_strand_id
1 'polypeptide(L)'
;MPGVTEDTLYQGRVKLFQPEKGFRASTDSLVLAAALPEKLNGSALEIGCGCGGALLTAAYRLSSMQLTGVDIDAGMTALASQSVTANGFQDRVNIETGNAAEWVRDKENQFDVVFANPPYFEPGRISAPGAEKAAAYLESLSLDGWIKAMAFAVKPRAPIVIIHRAAELARILSVLDRLTGEIRVLPIASKRDEEARRVLVRGRKGLKRGQVHLLSPLITHTEDGQPSARLAAIRQGDAIDW
;
A
#
# COMPACT_ATOMS: atom_id res chain seq x y z
N MET A 1 20.50 -2.98 17.55
CA MET A 1 19.43 -2.74 16.58
C MET A 1 20.03 -2.01 15.41
N PRO A 2 19.64 -2.25 14.16
CA PRO A 2 20.02 -1.37 13.07
C PRO A 2 19.59 0.06 13.43
N GLY A 3 20.35 1.07 12.97
CA GLY A 3 20.04 2.47 13.24
C GLY A 3 18.60 2.80 12.77
N VAL A 4 17.96 3.73 13.47
CA VAL A 4 16.62 4.25 13.17
C VAL A 4 16.74 5.71 12.80
N THR A 5 16.05 6.14 11.75
CA THR A 5 15.95 7.56 11.39
C THR A 5 14.53 8.06 11.66
N GLU A 6 14.42 9.33 12.05
CA GLU A 6 13.17 10.07 12.04
C GLU A 6 13.10 10.86 10.73
N ASP A 7 12.14 10.52 9.89
CA ASP A 7 11.88 11.17 8.63
C ASP A 7 10.50 11.84 8.65
N THR A 8 10.19 12.63 7.63
CA THR A 8 8.88 13.26 7.54
C THR A 8 8.26 13.08 6.15
N LEU A 9 6.94 12.94 6.14
CA LEU A 9 6.11 12.91 4.94
C LEU A 9 5.18 14.14 4.94
N TYR A 10 4.56 14.43 3.79
CA TYR A 10 3.67 15.59 3.62
C TYR A 10 4.29 16.90 4.16
N GLN A 11 5.53 17.19 3.74
CA GLN A 11 6.25 18.43 4.11
C GLN A 11 6.36 18.64 5.64
N GLY A 12 6.69 17.58 6.36
CA GLY A 12 6.88 17.64 7.82
C GLY A 12 5.63 17.38 8.65
N ARG A 13 4.47 17.17 8.01
CA ARG A 13 3.19 16.99 8.73
C ARG A 13 2.99 15.59 9.31
N VAL A 14 3.70 14.61 8.79
CA VAL A 14 3.66 13.22 9.28
C VAL A 14 5.08 12.78 9.60
N LYS A 15 5.35 12.48 10.86
CA LYS A 15 6.61 11.89 11.33
C LYS A 15 6.62 10.40 11.07
N LEU A 16 7.76 9.87 10.65
CA LEU A 16 7.95 8.46 10.36
C LEU A 16 9.28 7.96 10.90
N PHE A 17 9.24 7.00 11.81
CA PHE A 17 10.42 6.26 12.25
C PHE A 17 10.63 5.06 11.34
N GLN A 18 11.81 4.92 10.77
CA GLN A 18 12.11 3.84 9.84
C GLN A 18 13.58 3.39 9.95
N PRO A 19 13.93 2.17 9.51
CA PRO A 19 15.30 1.70 9.59
C PRO A 19 16.20 2.53 8.66
N GLU A 20 17.47 2.75 9.06
CA GLU A 20 18.47 3.40 8.20
C GLU A 20 18.70 2.64 6.89
N LYS A 21 18.61 1.30 6.95
CA LYS A 21 18.85 0.41 5.81
C LYS A 21 17.72 -0.60 5.67
N GLY A 22 17.41 -0.99 4.44
CA GLY A 22 16.35 -1.95 4.12
C GLY A 22 15.12 -1.29 3.52
N PHE A 23 13.94 -1.84 3.80
CA PHE A 23 12.69 -1.29 3.28
C PHE A 23 12.36 0.04 3.99
N ARG A 24 12.10 1.06 3.19
CA ARG A 24 11.76 2.42 3.64
C ARG A 24 10.55 2.92 2.88
N ALA A 25 9.79 3.81 3.50
CA ALA A 25 8.72 4.52 2.82
C ALA A 25 9.27 5.29 1.60
N SER A 26 8.53 5.25 0.53
CA SER A 26 8.90 5.81 -0.77
C SER A 26 7.74 6.56 -1.41
N THR A 27 7.94 7.04 -2.61
CA THR A 27 6.87 7.61 -3.43
C THR A 27 5.69 6.63 -3.59
N ASP A 28 5.96 5.31 -3.64
CA ASP A 28 4.90 4.28 -3.73
C ASP A 28 3.95 4.34 -2.53
N SER A 29 4.47 4.59 -1.32
CA SER A 29 3.65 4.75 -0.10
C SER A 29 2.70 5.96 -0.19
N LEU A 30 3.19 7.08 -0.68
CA LEU A 30 2.39 8.30 -0.86
C LEU A 30 1.32 8.13 -1.94
N VAL A 31 1.70 7.52 -3.06
CA VAL A 31 0.79 7.26 -4.19
C VAL A 31 -0.29 6.26 -3.80
N LEU A 32 0.06 5.20 -3.06
CA LEU A 32 -0.90 4.23 -2.54
C LEU A 32 -1.92 4.90 -1.60
N ALA A 33 -1.45 5.69 -0.65
CA ALA A 33 -2.34 6.42 0.25
C ALA A 33 -3.22 7.43 -0.50
N ALA A 34 -2.67 8.14 -1.49
CA ALA A 34 -3.41 9.09 -2.33
C ALA A 34 -4.50 8.43 -3.19
N ALA A 35 -4.36 7.14 -3.46
CA ALA A 35 -5.33 6.35 -4.23
C ALA A 35 -6.56 5.92 -3.43
N LEU A 36 -6.55 6.08 -2.10
CA LEU A 36 -7.70 5.76 -1.27
C LEU A 36 -8.78 6.84 -1.41
N PRO A 37 -10.06 6.46 -1.57
CA PRO A 37 -11.15 7.43 -1.74
C PRO A 37 -11.27 8.38 -0.54
N GLU A 38 -11.42 9.67 -0.78
CA GLU A 38 -11.49 10.70 0.29
C GLU A 38 -12.76 10.63 1.14
N LYS A 39 -13.86 10.17 0.55
CA LYS A 39 -15.19 10.15 1.20
C LYS A 39 -15.47 8.83 1.92
N LEU A 40 -14.44 8.09 2.31
CA LEU A 40 -14.61 6.88 3.10
C LEU A 40 -14.79 7.24 4.57
N ASN A 41 -15.79 6.63 5.19
CA ASN A 41 -15.95 6.53 6.64
C ASN A 41 -15.88 5.05 7.02
N GLY A 42 -15.48 4.75 8.24
CA GLY A 42 -15.40 3.38 8.75
C GLY A 42 -13.97 2.90 8.92
N SER A 43 -13.63 1.74 8.42
CA SER A 43 -12.36 1.07 8.70
C SER A 43 -11.53 0.77 7.45
N ALA A 44 -10.22 0.97 7.56
CA ALA A 44 -9.24 0.63 6.53
C ALA A 44 -8.22 -0.37 7.07
N LEU A 45 -7.75 -1.26 6.21
CA LEU A 45 -6.68 -2.20 6.52
C LEU A 45 -5.53 -2.05 5.52
N GLU A 46 -4.31 -1.86 6.03
CA GLU A 46 -3.09 -2.07 5.25
C GLU A 46 -2.48 -3.43 5.62
N ILE A 47 -2.39 -4.32 4.65
CA ILE A 47 -1.67 -5.58 4.77
C ILE A 47 -0.21 -5.35 4.37
N GLY A 48 0.75 -5.73 5.25
CA GLY A 48 2.17 -5.46 5.06
C GLY A 48 2.51 -3.99 5.22
N CYS A 49 2.09 -3.41 6.34
CA CYS A 49 2.25 -1.96 6.57
C CYS A 49 3.70 -1.51 6.76
N GLY A 50 4.63 -2.45 7.03
CA GLY A 50 6.01 -2.13 7.33
C GLY A 50 6.12 -1.14 8.49
N CYS A 51 6.94 -0.10 8.33
CA CYS A 51 7.05 1.00 9.29
C CYS A 51 5.89 2.02 9.23
N GLY A 52 4.83 1.74 8.47
CA GLY A 52 3.62 2.56 8.43
C GLY A 52 3.60 3.68 7.39
N GLY A 53 4.47 3.67 6.39
CA GLY A 53 4.58 4.77 5.43
C GLY A 53 3.27 5.12 4.72
N ALA A 54 2.55 4.14 4.14
CA ALA A 54 1.27 4.38 3.49
C ALA A 54 0.13 4.51 4.51
N LEU A 55 0.16 3.72 5.59
CA LEU A 55 -0.86 3.77 6.63
C LEU A 55 -0.96 5.16 7.28
N LEU A 56 0.17 5.73 7.70
CA LEU A 56 0.20 7.02 8.39
C LEU A 56 -0.14 8.19 7.46
N THR A 57 0.27 8.11 6.20
CA THR A 57 -0.14 9.09 5.19
C THR A 57 -1.63 8.99 4.88
N ALA A 58 -2.19 7.77 4.82
CA ALA A 58 -3.63 7.55 4.74
C ALA A 58 -4.35 8.08 5.98
N ALA A 59 -3.82 7.82 7.17
CA ALA A 59 -4.36 8.31 8.42
C ALA A 59 -4.41 9.84 8.48
N TYR A 60 -3.38 10.53 7.99
CA TYR A 60 -3.39 11.99 7.91
C TYR A 60 -4.49 12.53 6.99
N ARG A 61 -4.67 11.90 5.81
CA ARG A 61 -5.68 12.32 4.81
C ARG A 61 -7.12 11.99 5.21
N LEU A 62 -7.31 10.82 5.81
CA LEU A 62 -8.63 10.23 6.09
C LEU A 62 -8.91 10.32 7.60
N SER A 63 -9.08 11.52 8.12
CA SER A 63 -9.19 11.80 9.55
C SER A 63 -10.40 11.13 10.23
N SER A 64 -11.43 10.76 9.48
CA SER A 64 -12.63 10.07 9.98
C SER A 64 -12.53 8.53 9.97
N MET A 65 -11.41 7.98 9.45
CA MET A 65 -11.22 6.53 9.34
C MET A 65 -10.53 5.94 10.57
N GLN A 66 -10.94 4.73 10.94
CA GLN A 66 -10.16 3.83 11.79
C GLN A 66 -9.23 3.00 10.89
N LEU A 67 -7.95 2.99 11.17
CA LEU A 67 -6.98 2.28 10.33
C LEU A 67 -6.29 1.17 11.13
N THR A 68 -6.09 0.03 10.48
CA THR A 68 -5.29 -1.05 11.03
C THR A 68 -4.17 -1.37 10.05
N GLY A 69 -2.95 -1.48 10.56
CA GLY A 69 -1.79 -1.99 9.84
C GLY A 69 -1.35 -3.33 10.41
N VAL A 70 -1.12 -4.31 9.57
CA VAL A 70 -0.55 -5.60 9.98
C VAL A 70 0.73 -5.88 9.20
N ASP A 71 1.77 -6.31 9.90
CA ASP A 71 3.04 -6.75 9.29
C ASP A 71 3.63 -7.92 10.07
N ILE A 72 4.36 -8.80 9.39
CA ILE A 72 5.00 -9.96 10.01
C ILE A 72 6.27 -9.58 10.78
N ASP A 73 6.93 -8.48 10.42
CA ASP A 73 8.18 -8.02 11.05
C ASP A 73 7.87 -7.17 12.29
N ALA A 74 8.11 -7.76 13.49
CA ALA A 74 7.90 -7.09 14.78
C ALA A 74 8.76 -5.82 14.94
N GLY A 75 9.93 -5.73 14.29
CA GLY A 75 10.75 -4.53 14.30
C GLY A 75 10.11 -3.39 13.50
N MET A 76 9.48 -3.72 12.37
CA MET A 76 8.76 -2.74 11.55
C MET A 76 7.48 -2.26 12.23
N THR A 77 6.71 -3.16 12.83
CA THR A 77 5.47 -2.78 13.56
C THR A 77 5.77 -1.95 14.81
N ALA A 78 6.91 -2.19 15.49
CA ALA A 78 7.35 -1.34 16.59
C ALA A 78 7.66 0.09 16.11
N LEU A 79 8.33 0.28 14.97
CA LEU A 79 8.58 1.60 14.37
C LEU A 79 7.29 2.28 13.90
N ALA A 80 6.36 1.51 13.31
CA ALA A 80 5.04 2.02 12.96
C ALA A 80 4.27 2.52 14.19
N SER A 81 4.26 1.75 15.28
CA SER A 81 3.62 2.13 16.55
C SER A 81 4.25 3.38 17.17
N GLN A 82 5.58 3.50 17.11
CA GLN A 82 6.28 4.71 17.54
C GLN A 82 5.86 5.92 16.69
N SER A 83 5.73 5.73 15.38
CA SER A 83 5.27 6.77 14.45
C SER A 83 3.80 7.16 14.71
N VAL A 84 2.92 6.19 15.00
CA VAL A 84 1.53 6.45 15.41
C VAL A 84 1.49 7.38 16.62
N THR A 85 2.28 7.07 17.65
CA THR A 85 2.38 7.88 18.88
C THR A 85 2.90 9.28 18.60
N ALA A 86 3.96 9.41 17.81
CA ALA A 86 4.58 10.69 17.48
C ALA A 86 3.68 11.64 16.66
N ASN A 87 2.66 11.08 15.98
CA ASN A 87 1.67 11.85 15.22
C ASN A 87 0.33 12.06 15.95
N GLY A 88 0.16 11.52 17.16
CA GLY A 88 -1.10 11.63 17.89
C GLY A 88 -2.26 10.84 17.25
N PHE A 89 -1.97 9.70 16.62
CA PHE A 89 -2.97 8.90 15.91
C PHE A 89 -3.47 7.68 16.70
N GLN A 90 -3.11 7.54 17.99
CA GLN A 90 -3.38 6.36 18.81
C GLN A 90 -4.87 5.99 18.92
N ASP A 91 -5.76 6.99 18.88
CA ASP A 91 -7.19 6.77 19.02
C ASP A 91 -7.84 6.16 17.77
N ARG A 92 -7.12 6.11 16.64
CA ARG A 92 -7.68 5.68 15.35
C ARG A 92 -6.76 4.86 14.46
N VAL A 93 -5.51 4.65 14.86
CA VAL A 93 -4.56 3.80 14.12
C VAL A 93 -4.06 2.70 15.03
N ASN A 94 -4.35 1.46 14.67
CA ASN A 94 -3.88 0.26 15.34
C ASN A 94 -2.80 -0.44 14.51
N ILE A 95 -1.73 -0.90 15.17
CA ILE A 95 -0.64 -1.65 14.54
C ILE A 95 -0.57 -3.04 15.18
N GLU A 96 -0.57 -4.07 14.34
CA GLU A 96 -0.49 -5.44 14.79
C GLU A 96 0.64 -6.21 14.12
N THR A 97 1.28 -7.08 14.89
CA THR A 97 2.31 -7.98 14.36
C THR A 97 1.70 -9.34 14.08
N GLY A 98 1.83 -9.82 12.85
CA GLY A 98 1.32 -11.13 12.49
C GLY A 98 1.45 -11.47 11.02
N ASN A 99 1.34 -12.76 10.72
CA ASN A 99 1.22 -13.23 9.35
C ASN A 99 -0.16 -12.83 8.79
N ALA A 100 -0.17 -12.06 7.72
CA ALA A 100 -1.39 -11.51 7.14
C ALA A 100 -2.44 -12.58 6.78
N ALA A 101 -2.01 -13.75 6.25
CA ALA A 101 -2.91 -14.84 5.90
C ALA A 101 -3.62 -15.45 7.10
N GLU A 102 -2.95 -15.48 8.24
CA GLU A 102 -3.51 -15.99 9.49
C GLU A 102 -4.36 -14.94 10.17
N TRP A 103 -3.84 -13.71 10.19
CA TRP A 103 -4.48 -12.58 10.84
C TRP A 103 -5.85 -12.24 10.25
N VAL A 104 -6.05 -12.39 8.93
CA VAL A 104 -7.35 -12.10 8.29
C VAL A 104 -8.39 -13.21 8.45
N ARG A 105 -8.07 -14.38 8.98
CA ARG A 105 -9.00 -15.54 9.02
C ARG A 105 -10.33 -15.27 9.74
N ASP A 106 -10.32 -14.40 10.72
CA ASP A 106 -11.51 -13.98 11.48
C ASP A 106 -12.00 -12.58 11.12
N LYS A 107 -11.50 -12.00 10.02
CA LYS A 107 -11.76 -10.62 9.57
C LYS A 107 -12.57 -10.56 8.27
N GLU A 108 -13.39 -11.58 7.98
CA GLU A 108 -14.18 -11.59 6.75
C GLU A 108 -15.13 -10.39 6.68
N ASN A 109 -15.08 -9.64 5.57
CA ASN A 109 -16.00 -8.53 5.30
C ASN A 109 -15.99 -7.41 6.36
N GLN A 110 -14.86 -7.12 7.00
CA GLN A 110 -14.81 -6.14 8.09
C GLN A 110 -14.41 -4.73 7.65
N PHE A 111 -13.65 -4.58 6.57
CA PHE A 111 -13.05 -3.29 6.21
C PHE A 111 -13.73 -2.60 5.03
N ASP A 112 -13.86 -1.28 5.12
CA ASP A 112 -14.43 -0.43 4.07
C ASP A 112 -13.45 -0.16 2.92
N VAL A 113 -12.16 -0.41 3.15
CA VAL A 113 -11.10 -0.47 2.14
C VAL A 113 -9.96 -1.34 2.64
N VAL A 114 -9.35 -2.12 1.75
CA VAL A 114 -8.10 -2.85 2.01
C VAL A 114 -7.07 -2.46 0.96
N PHE A 115 -5.86 -2.13 1.40
CA PHE A 115 -4.79 -1.71 0.52
C PHE A 115 -3.47 -2.36 0.89
N ALA A 116 -2.56 -2.46 -0.07
CA ALA A 116 -1.25 -3.07 0.13
C ALA A 116 -0.21 -2.59 -0.87
N ASN A 117 1.04 -2.60 -0.42
CA ASN A 117 2.24 -2.55 -1.25
C ASN A 117 3.06 -3.83 -1.00
N PRO A 118 2.67 -4.96 -1.58
CA PRO A 118 3.33 -6.24 -1.33
C PRO A 118 4.82 -6.20 -1.69
N PRO A 119 5.67 -7.02 -1.03
CA PRO A 119 7.07 -7.11 -1.37
C PRO A 119 7.27 -7.59 -2.82
N TYR A 120 8.26 -7.02 -3.52
CA TYR A 120 8.52 -7.29 -4.94
C TYR A 120 9.35 -8.54 -5.21
N PHE A 121 9.64 -9.32 -4.19
CA PHE A 121 10.52 -10.47 -4.30
C PHE A 121 9.72 -11.76 -4.35
N GLU A 122 10.01 -12.60 -5.33
CA GLU A 122 9.54 -13.98 -5.36
C GLU A 122 10.67 -14.94 -4.97
N PRO A 123 10.34 -16.09 -4.35
CA PRO A 123 11.31 -17.14 -4.08
C PRO A 123 12.10 -17.52 -5.33
N GLY A 124 13.43 -17.54 -5.24
CA GLY A 124 14.31 -18.03 -6.27
C GLY A 124 14.72 -17.03 -7.37
N ARG A 125 14.27 -15.77 -7.34
CA ARG A 125 14.60 -14.80 -8.39
C ARG A 125 15.66 -13.76 -8.06
N ILE A 126 15.99 -13.49 -6.77
CA ILE A 126 17.03 -12.51 -6.40
C ILE A 126 17.69 -12.90 -5.09
N SER A 127 19.02 -12.73 -5.01
CA SER A 127 19.76 -12.74 -3.76
C SER A 127 19.39 -11.48 -2.94
N ALA A 128 18.53 -11.62 -1.94
CA ALA A 128 18.16 -10.51 -1.08
C ALA A 128 19.29 -10.19 -0.09
N PRO A 129 19.55 -8.91 0.23
CA PRO A 129 20.40 -8.58 1.34
C PRO A 129 19.71 -8.97 2.66
N GLY A 130 20.28 -9.95 3.37
CA GLY A 130 19.75 -10.49 4.63
C GLY A 130 18.87 -11.73 4.42
N ALA A 131 19.51 -12.90 4.25
CA ALA A 131 18.83 -14.18 3.98
C ALA A 131 17.73 -14.54 4.98
N GLU A 132 17.85 -14.18 6.26
CA GLU A 132 16.86 -14.46 7.30
C GLU A 132 15.57 -13.64 7.14
N LYS A 133 15.68 -12.35 6.77
CA LYS A 133 14.49 -11.51 6.52
C LYS A 133 13.80 -11.88 5.20
N ALA A 134 14.58 -12.24 4.18
CA ALA A 134 14.03 -12.75 2.94
C ALA A 134 13.23 -14.04 3.16
N ALA A 135 13.71 -14.96 4.01
CA ALA A 135 13.00 -16.20 4.33
C ALA A 135 11.64 -15.93 4.98
N ALA A 136 11.57 -15.03 5.96
CA ALA A 136 10.28 -14.66 6.60
C ALA A 136 9.27 -14.06 5.62
N TYR A 137 9.73 -13.21 4.69
CA TYR A 137 8.89 -12.69 3.61
C TYR A 137 8.55 -13.73 2.54
N LEU A 138 9.40 -14.71 2.32
CA LEU A 138 9.23 -15.78 1.33
C LEU A 138 8.27 -16.88 1.80
N GLU A 139 8.20 -17.13 3.11
CA GLU A 139 7.25 -18.07 3.72
C GLU A 139 5.85 -17.45 3.87
N SER A 140 5.71 -16.12 3.79
CA SER A 140 4.44 -15.48 3.99
C SER A 140 3.57 -15.49 2.76
N LEU A 141 2.99 -14.96 2.07
CA LEU A 141 2.01 -15.06 1.00
C LEU A 141 2.63 -14.86 -0.40
N SER A 142 2.25 -15.70 -1.35
CA SER A 142 2.39 -15.35 -2.77
C SER A 142 1.56 -14.10 -3.10
N LEU A 143 1.87 -13.40 -4.19
CA LEU A 143 1.08 -12.24 -4.64
C LEU A 143 -0.42 -12.58 -4.78
N ASP A 144 -0.74 -13.79 -5.26
CA ASP A 144 -2.11 -14.29 -5.33
C ASP A 144 -2.74 -14.44 -3.93
N GLY A 145 -1.96 -14.90 -2.97
CA GLY A 145 -2.39 -15.01 -1.57
C GLY A 145 -2.68 -13.65 -0.96
N TRP A 146 -1.84 -12.64 -1.23
CA TRP A 146 -2.07 -11.25 -0.81
C TRP A 146 -3.41 -10.72 -1.32
N ILE A 147 -3.67 -10.86 -2.62
CA ILE A 147 -4.91 -10.37 -3.23
C ILE A 147 -6.12 -11.11 -2.66
N LYS A 148 -6.02 -12.43 -2.41
CA LYS A 148 -7.09 -13.20 -1.79
C LYS A 148 -7.36 -12.77 -0.34
N ALA A 149 -6.30 -12.53 0.45
CA ALA A 149 -6.44 -12.02 1.82
C ALA A 149 -7.11 -10.64 1.85
N MET A 150 -6.71 -9.73 0.95
CA MET A 150 -7.35 -8.42 0.78
C MET A 150 -8.83 -8.57 0.44
N ALA A 151 -9.16 -9.45 -0.54
CA ALA A 151 -10.53 -9.69 -0.96
C ALA A 151 -11.38 -10.35 0.13
N PHE A 152 -10.78 -11.16 0.98
CA PHE A 152 -11.47 -11.77 2.12
C PHE A 152 -11.85 -10.72 3.16
N ALA A 153 -10.91 -9.85 3.53
CA ALA A 153 -11.07 -8.87 4.60
C ALA A 153 -11.98 -7.69 4.21
N VAL A 154 -12.00 -7.30 2.94
CA VAL A 154 -12.80 -6.15 2.48
C VAL A 154 -14.29 -6.48 2.41
N LYS A 155 -15.15 -5.52 2.74
CA LYS A 155 -16.62 -5.64 2.63
C LYS A 155 -17.09 -5.82 1.17
N PRO A 156 -18.25 -6.45 0.94
CA PRO A 156 -18.87 -6.46 -0.38
C PRO A 156 -19.02 -5.04 -0.94
N ARG A 157 -18.71 -4.86 -2.21
CA ARG A 157 -18.72 -3.60 -2.97
C ARG A 157 -17.67 -2.58 -2.57
N ALA A 158 -16.87 -2.85 -1.53
CA ALA A 158 -15.78 -2.00 -1.09
C ALA A 158 -14.50 -2.21 -1.93
N PRO A 159 -13.62 -1.20 -2.02
CA PRO A 159 -12.43 -1.26 -2.86
C PRO A 159 -11.26 -2.02 -2.23
N ILE A 160 -10.54 -2.71 -3.09
CA ILE A 160 -9.17 -3.19 -2.87
C ILE A 160 -8.25 -2.30 -3.68
N VAL A 161 -7.14 -1.84 -3.09
CA VAL A 161 -6.15 -1.01 -3.78
C VAL A 161 -4.77 -1.62 -3.59
N ILE A 162 -4.08 -1.91 -4.68
CA ILE A 162 -2.73 -2.50 -4.67
C ILE A 162 -1.79 -1.68 -5.54
N ILE A 163 -0.60 -1.38 -5.03
CA ILE A 163 0.51 -0.87 -5.83
C ILE A 163 1.53 -1.97 -6.03
N HIS A 164 2.04 -2.13 -7.24
CA HIS A 164 3.07 -3.14 -7.52
C HIS A 164 3.87 -2.80 -8.78
N ARG A 165 4.89 -3.63 -9.10
CA ARG A 165 5.60 -3.52 -10.38
C ARG A 165 4.66 -3.77 -11.54
N ALA A 166 4.81 -2.99 -12.62
CA ALA A 166 4.02 -3.16 -13.84
C ALA A 166 4.17 -4.57 -14.48
N ALA A 167 5.32 -5.17 -14.32
CA ALA A 167 5.61 -6.54 -14.79
C ALA A 167 4.66 -7.61 -14.21
N GLU A 168 4.08 -7.37 -13.02
CA GLU A 168 3.14 -8.29 -12.36
C GLU A 168 1.67 -8.00 -12.71
N LEU A 169 1.39 -7.02 -13.57
CA LEU A 169 0.01 -6.59 -13.87
C LEU A 169 -0.88 -7.75 -14.35
N ALA A 170 -0.37 -8.59 -15.26
CA ALA A 170 -1.14 -9.72 -15.77
C ALA A 170 -1.56 -10.70 -14.66
N ARG A 171 -0.65 -10.96 -13.70
CA ARG A 171 -0.91 -11.82 -12.56
C ARG A 171 -1.92 -11.18 -11.61
N ILE A 172 -1.76 -9.89 -11.28
CA ILE A 172 -2.69 -9.15 -10.44
C ILE A 172 -4.10 -9.20 -11.05
N LEU A 173 -4.24 -8.90 -12.34
CA LEU A 173 -5.52 -8.92 -13.02
C LEU A 173 -6.15 -10.32 -13.06
N SER A 174 -5.34 -11.37 -13.25
CA SER A 174 -5.85 -12.76 -13.30
C SER A 174 -6.54 -13.18 -11.99
N VAL A 175 -6.11 -12.65 -10.85
CA VAL A 175 -6.72 -12.92 -9.55
C VAL A 175 -7.86 -11.96 -9.26
N LEU A 176 -7.66 -10.66 -9.44
CA LEU A 176 -8.67 -9.64 -9.15
C LEU A 176 -9.95 -9.82 -9.98
N ASP A 177 -9.82 -10.17 -11.27
CA ASP A 177 -10.97 -10.37 -12.16
C ASP A 177 -11.93 -11.49 -11.70
N ARG A 178 -11.45 -12.42 -10.90
CA ARG A 178 -12.28 -13.49 -10.31
C ARG A 178 -13.01 -13.06 -9.04
N LEU A 179 -12.53 -12.04 -8.36
CA LEU A 179 -12.95 -11.64 -7.02
C LEU A 179 -13.67 -10.29 -7.01
N THR A 180 -13.43 -9.47 -8.03
CA THR A 180 -13.86 -8.07 -8.09
C THR A 180 -14.45 -7.69 -9.45
N GLY A 181 -15.13 -6.57 -9.49
CA GLY A 181 -15.46 -5.86 -10.73
C GLY A 181 -15.02 -4.40 -10.66
N GLU A 182 -15.36 -3.60 -11.67
CA GLU A 182 -14.93 -2.20 -11.81
C GLU A 182 -13.41 -2.05 -11.66
N ILE A 183 -12.65 -2.92 -12.31
CA ILE A 183 -11.18 -2.89 -12.21
C ILE A 183 -10.65 -1.68 -12.97
N ARG A 184 -9.83 -0.89 -12.29
CA ARG A 184 -9.12 0.25 -12.85
C ARG A 184 -7.62 0.08 -12.64
N VAL A 185 -6.85 0.40 -13.66
CA VAL A 185 -5.39 0.32 -13.67
C VAL A 185 -4.84 1.69 -13.97
N LEU A 186 -4.03 2.22 -13.07
CA LEU A 186 -3.30 3.46 -13.25
C LEU A 186 -1.81 3.13 -13.39
N PRO A 187 -1.23 3.21 -14.61
CA PRO A 187 0.21 3.08 -14.79
C PRO A 187 0.94 4.26 -14.13
N ILE A 188 2.14 4.01 -13.61
CA ILE A 188 2.99 5.04 -13.00
C ILE A 188 4.32 5.00 -13.72
N ALA A 189 4.64 6.09 -14.42
CA ALA A 189 5.89 6.29 -15.13
C ALA A 189 6.71 7.41 -14.49
N SER A 190 8.04 7.34 -14.61
CA SER A 190 8.89 8.42 -14.12
C SER A 190 8.72 9.65 -15.00
N LYS A 191 8.87 9.50 -16.32
CA LYS A 191 8.70 10.57 -17.32
C LYS A 191 7.67 10.19 -18.37
N ARG A 192 7.26 11.16 -19.20
CA ARG A 192 6.17 11.00 -20.18
C ARG A 192 6.42 9.87 -21.18
N ASP A 193 7.62 9.76 -21.69
CA ASP A 193 7.99 8.82 -22.75
C ASP A 193 8.70 7.58 -22.21
N GLU A 194 8.66 7.35 -20.90
CA GLU A 194 9.20 6.17 -20.26
C GLU A 194 8.11 5.12 -20.00
N GLU A 195 8.51 3.85 -20.04
CA GLU A 195 7.65 2.75 -19.62
C GLU A 195 7.23 2.89 -18.16
N ALA A 196 5.97 2.58 -17.89
CA ALA A 196 5.49 2.50 -16.52
C ALA A 196 6.14 1.34 -15.76
N ARG A 197 6.86 1.63 -14.69
CA ARG A 197 7.50 0.62 -13.83
C ARG A 197 6.63 0.17 -12.69
N ARG A 198 5.59 0.90 -12.37
CA ARG A 198 4.61 0.62 -11.32
C ARG A 198 3.21 0.72 -11.88
N VAL A 199 2.31 0.04 -11.22
CA VAL A 199 0.86 0.15 -11.44
C VAL A 199 0.15 0.25 -10.10
N LEU A 200 -0.85 1.13 -10.04
CA LEU A 200 -1.93 1.04 -9.08
C LEU A 200 -3.08 0.28 -9.71
N VAL A 201 -3.63 -0.68 -8.98
CA VAL A 201 -4.80 -1.42 -9.44
C VAL A 201 -5.87 -1.35 -8.35
N ARG A 202 -7.09 -0.99 -8.74
CA ARG A 202 -8.26 -0.99 -7.88
C ARG A 202 -9.32 -1.92 -8.44
N GLY A 203 -9.92 -2.73 -7.59
CA GLY A 203 -11.12 -3.50 -7.88
C GLY A 203 -12.12 -3.39 -6.73
N ARG A 204 -13.39 -3.66 -6.97
CA ARG A 204 -14.44 -3.67 -5.95
C ARG A 204 -14.99 -5.08 -5.75
N LYS A 205 -14.94 -5.57 -4.51
CA LYS A 205 -15.34 -6.95 -4.16
C LYS A 205 -16.77 -7.26 -4.59
N GLY A 206 -16.95 -8.44 -5.20
CA GLY A 206 -18.28 -9.01 -5.48
C GLY A 206 -19.12 -8.22 -6.47
N LEU A 207 -18.56 -7.21 -7.16
CA LEU A 207 -19.24 -6.62 -8.30
C LEU A 207 -19.12 -7.52 -9.52
N LYS A 208 -20.09 -7.40 -10.43
CA LYS A 208 -20.09 -8.15 -11.69
C LYS A 208 -18.79 -7.85 -12.47
N ARG A 209 -18.19 -8.92 -12.98
CA ARG A 209 -17.06 -8.80 -13.93
C ARG A 209 -17.45 -7.91 -15.10
N GLY A 210 -16.53 -7.10 -15.54
CA GLY A 210 -16.74 -6.13 -16.60
C GLY A 210 -15.44 -5.75 -17.29
N GLN A 211 -15.43 -4.59 -17.90
CA GLN A 211 -14.25 -4.07 -18.58
C GLN A 211 -13.20 -3.65 -17.55
N VAL A 212 -11.93 -3.85 -17.89
CA VAL A 212 -10.79 -3.27 -17.19
C VAL A 212 -10.51 -1.90 -17.79
N HIS A 213 -10.51 -0.86 -16.96
CA HIS A 213 -10.23 0.50 -17.38
C HIS A 213 -8.74 0.80 -17.19
N LEU A 214 -8.03 0.96 -18.29
CA LEU A 214 -6.65 1.42 -18.29
C LEU A 214 -6.63 2.94 -18.38
N LEU A 215 -6.14 3.59 -17.33
CA LEU A 215 -6.12 5.05 -17.20
C LEU A 215 -4.85 5.65 -17.83
N SER A 216 -4.88 6.96 -18.10
CA SER A 216 -3.67 7.69 -18.49
C SER A 216 -2.61 7.60 -17.39
N PRO A 217 -1.32 7.46 -17.73
CA PRO A 217 -0.27 7.28 -16.73
C PRO A 217 -0.14 8.46 -15.76
N LEU A 218 0.11 8.17 -14.49
CA LEU A 218 0.64 9.12 -13.54
C LEU A 218 2.13 9.34 -13.84
N ILE A 219 2.48 10.53 -14.32
CA ILE A 219 3.87 10.94 -14.52
C ILE A 219 4.38 11.55 -13.23
N THR A 220 5.48 11.01 -12.69
CA THR A 220 6.00 11.44 -11.39
C THR A 220 7.06 12.52 -11.46
N HIS A 221 7.78 12.65 -12.56
CA HIS A 221 8.84 13.63 -12.73
C HIS A 221 8.73 14.35 -14.08
N THR A 222 9.23 15.55 -14.11
CA THR A 222 9.45 16.36 -15.34
C THR A 222 10.70 15.86 -16.07
N GLU A 223 10.96 16.37 -17.28
CA GLU A 223 12.11 15.95 -18.09
C GLU A 223 13.47 16.28 -17.44
N ASP A 224 13.52 17.34 -16.65
CA ASP A 224 14.69 17.74 -15.84
C ASP A 224 14.80 17.02 -14.49
N GLY A 225 13.94 16.03 -14.23
CA GLY A 225 13.99 15.16 -13.04
C GLY A 225 13.36 15.76 -11.77
N GLN A 226 12.71 16.92 -11.86
CA GLN A 226 11.96 17.47 -10.74
C GLN A 226 10.62 16.75 -10.55
N PRO A 227 10.05 16.75 -9.35
CA PRO A 227 8.69 16.23 -9.14
C PRO A 227 7.69 16.93 -10.07
N SER A 228 6.87 16.13 -10.75
CA SER A 228 5.76 16.69 -11.55
C SER A 228 4.76 17.45 -10.67
N ALA A 229 3.98 18.34 -11.26
CA ALA A 229 2.92 19.04 -10.54
C ALA A 229 1.96 18.06 -9.84
N ARG A 230 1.68 16.92 -10.47
CA ARG A 230 0.80 15.88 -9.89
C ARG A 230 1.45 15.17 -8.68
N LEU A 231 2.73 14.80 -8.78
CA LEU A 231 3.45 14.24 -7.63
C LEU A 231 3.59 15.27 -6.50
N ALA A 232 3.85 16.54 -6.84
CA ALA A 232 3.92 17.60 -5.85
C ALA A 232 2.60 17.77 -5.10
N ALA A 233 1.45 17.72 -5.79
CA ALA A 233 0.12 17.77 -5.20
C ALA A 233 -0.14 16.54 -4.27
N ILE A 234 0.22 15.33 -4.72
CA ILE A 234 0.15 14.12 -3.89
C ILE A 234 1.02 14.25 -2.62
N ARG A 235 2.21 14.85 -2.73
CA ARG A 235 3.08 15.13 -1.57
C ARG A 235 2.52 16.18 -0.62
N GLN A 236 1.48 16.89 -1.01
CA GLN A 236 0.74 17.84 -0.16
C GLN A 236 -0.54 17.24 0.42
N GLY A 237 -0.92 16.04 0.00
CA GLY A 237 -2.07 15.31 0.50
C GLY A 237 -3.22 15.15 -0.48
N ASP A 238 -3.07 15.60 -1.75
CA ASP A 238 -4.12 15.45 -2.75
C ASP A 238 -4.40 13.97 -3.07
N ALA A 239 -5.67 13.68 -3.30
CA ALA A 239 -6.12 12.37 -3.75
C ALA A 239 -5.82 12.13 -5.23
N ILE A 240 -5.77 10.86 -5.61
CA ILE A 240 -5.81 10.43 -7.02
C ILE A 240 -7.27 10.14 -7.37
N ASP A 241 -7.81 10.91 -8.33
CA ASP A 241 -9.12 10.62 -8.92
C ASP A 241 -8.99 9.48 -9.92
N TRP A 242 -9.82 8.44 -9.76
CA TRP A 242 -9.81 7.27 -10.62
C TRP A 242 -11.03 6.35 -10.59
#